data_6f89b6793b34924dafcfb3c89a644897
#
_entry.id   6f89b6793b34924dafcfb3c89a644897
#
_cell.length_a   1.000
_cell.length_b   1.000
_cell.length_c   1.000
_cell.angle_alpha   90.00
_cell.angle_beta   90.00
_cell.angle_gamma   90.00
#
_symmetry.space_group_name_H-M   'P 1'
#
loop_
_entity.id
_entity.type
_entity.pdbx_description
1 polymer ?
#
loop_
_entity_poly.entity_id
_entity_poly.type
_entity_poly.pdbx_seq_one_letter_code
_entity_poly.pdbx_strand_id
1 'polypeptide(L)'
;MASTSTQATDGFVVDDMEMPKWQMSPLTKRRWANFKAKKRGYWSLWIVAVMMVISFFAEFIANDKPLILKYEGEYFFPVLVSYPETEFGGVFETEAVYRSEAVKDLIKEGGGWMLMPLIPFSYDTIDLNTEGAVPEAPSARHWLGTDDVARDVTARIIYGFRLSVLFGLSLTLFSAITVSYTHLTLPTIYSV
;
A
#
# COMPACT_ATOMS: atom_id res chain seq x y z
N MET A 1 -20.70 30.58 76.58
CA MET A 1 -20.72 31.29 75.32
C MET A 1 -19.87 30.51 74.36
N ALA A 2 -20.51 29.71 73.46
CA ALA A 2 -19.85 28.90 72.46
C ALA A 2 -19.97 29.59 71.13
N SER A 3 -18.87 29.95 70.50
CA SER A 3 -18.79 30.44 69.14
C SER A 3 -18.54 29.29 68.18
N THR A 4 -19.56 28.95 67.42
CA THR A 4 -19.51 27.95 66.37
C THR A 4 -18.83 28.54 65.16
N SER A 5 -17.65 28.06 64.79
CA SER A 5 -16.98 28.39 63.53
C SER A 5 -17.54 27.52 62.37
N THR A 6 -18.23 28.16 61.48
CA THR A 6 -18.70 27.57 60.22
C THR A 6 -17.49 27.35 59.30
N GLN A 7 -17.10 26.12 59.05
CA GLN A 7 -16.17 25.78 57.97
C GLN A 7 -16.87 25.93 56.62
N ALA A 8 -16.34 26.83 55.80
CA ALA A 8 -16.69 26.92 54.39
C ALA A 8 -16.14 25.68 53.67
N THR A 9 -17.03 24.92 53.05
CA THR A 9 -16.67 23.88 52.11
C THR A 9 -16.19 24.55 50.82
N ASP A 10 -14.87 24.56 50.65
CA ASP A 10 -14.29 24.90 49.34
C ASP A 10 -14.86 23.96 48.27
N GLY A 11 -15.71 24.54 47.44
CA GLY A 11 -16.17 23.84 46.22
C GLY A 11 -14.99 23.57 45.30
N PHE A 12 -14.65 22.28 45.18
CA PHE A 12 -13.75 21.82 44.15
C PHE A 12 -14.37 22.18 42.80
N VAL A 13 -13.95 23.29 42.22
CA VAL A 13 -14.28 23.67 40.85
C VAL A 13 -13.50 22.67 39.96
N VAL A 14 -14.24 21.74 39.38
CA VAL A 14 -13.72 20.91 38.28
C VAL A 14 -13.53 21.88 37.12
N ASP A 15 -12.35 22.50 37.07
CA ASP A 15 -11.93 23.28 35.91
C ASP A 15 -11.99 22.35 34.71
N ASP A 16 -12.69 22.78 33.67
CA ASP A 16 -12.90 22.02 32.44
C ASP A 16 -11.53 21.51 31.97
N MET A 17 -11.28 20.20 32.13
CA MET A 17 -10.10 19.57 31.57
C MET A 17 -10.20 19.65 30.05
N GLU A 18 -9.78 20.79 29.49
CA GLU A 18 -9.50 20.88 28.06
C GLU A 18 -8.55 19.75 27.70
N MET A 19 -9.05 18.76 26.99
CA MET A 19 -8.24 17.70 26.43
C MET A 19 -7.01 18.31 25.78
N PRO A 20 -5.80 17.92 26.13
CA PRO A 20 -4.59 18.55 25.61
C PRO A 20 -4.60 18.41 24.10
N LYS A 21 -4.77 19.52 23.40
CA LYS A 21 -4.58 19.58 21.93
C LYS A 21 -3.21 18.94 21.67
N TRP A 22 -3.18 17.92 20.86
CA TRP A 22 -1.99 17.13 20.48
C TRP A 22 -0.89 18.08 19.97
N GLN A 23 -0.19 18.71 20.88
CA GLN A 23 0.92 19.63 20.58
C GLN A 23 2.20 18.80 20.61
N MET A 24 2.88 18.76 19.48
CA MET A 24 4.23 18.15 19.43
C MET A 24 5.12 18.75 20.49
N SER A 25 5.73 17.91 21.32
CA SER A 25 6.74 18.32 22.31
C SER A 25 7.78 19.27 21.68
N PRO A 26 8.26 20.29 22.41
CA PRO A 26 9.31 21.20 21.92
C PRO A 26 10.56 20.47 21.41
N LEU A 27 10.90 19.33 22.04
CA LEU A 27 12.01 18.47 21.61
C LEU A 27 11.73 17.83 20.24
N THR A 28 10.52 17.34 20.02
CA THR A 28 10.12 16.75 18.75
C THR A 28 10.12 17.78 17.62
N LYS A 29 9.62 19.01 17.90
CA LYS A 29 9.69 20.13 16.93
C LYS A 29 11.12 20.47 16.55
N ARG A 30 12.04 20.53 17.53
CA ARG A 30 13.46 20.80 17.28
C ARG A 30 14.13 19.67 16.48
N ARG A 31 13.86 18.41 16.81
CA ARG A 31 14.36 17.24 16.05
C ARG A 31 13.87 17.26 14.61
N TRP A 32 12.61 17.57 14.40
CA TRP A 32 12.02 17.67 13.06
C TRP A 32 12.61 18.84 12.25
N ALA A 33 12.82 19.99 12.88
CA ALA A 33 13.49 21.13 12.24
C ALA A 33 14.92 20.79 11.83
N ASN A 34 15.69 20.14 12.70
CA ASN A 34 17.05 19.68 12.40
C ASN A 34 17.08 18.64 11.27
N PHE A 35 16.09 17.76 11.21
CA PHE A 35 15.96 16.79 10.12
C PHE A 35 15.67 17.48 8.79
N LYS A 36 14.73 18.43 8.75
CA LYS A 36 14.43 19.23 7.56
C LYS A 36 15.62 20.05 7.06
N ALA A 37 16.47 20.53 7.97
CA ALA A 37 17.69 21.25 7.59
C ALA A 37 18.69 20.38 6.83
N LYS A 38 18.66 19.05 7.02
CA LYS A 38 19.46 18.09 6.28
C LYS A 38 18.79 17.71 4.96
N LYS A 39 18.88 18.56 3.96
CA LYS A 39 18.19 18.42 2.65
C LYS A 39 18.31 17.03 2.03
N ARG A 40 19.48 16.40 2.09
CA ARG A 40 19.69 15.04 1.51
C ARG A 40 18.78 14.00 2.20
N GLY A 41 18.78 13.96 3.54
CA GLY A 41 17.93 13.03 4.29
C GLY A 41 16.44 13.32 4.13
N TYR A 42 16.05 14.57 4.04
CA TYR A 42 14.66 14.97 3.83
C TYR A 42 14.16 14.52 2.44
N TRP A 43 14.91 14.75 1.39
CA TRP A 43 14.53 14.33 0.03
C TRP A 43 14.53 12.80 -0.12
N SER A 44 15.52 12.09 0.45
CA SER A 44 15.52 10.63 0.38
C SER A 44 14.32 10.00 1.09
N LEU A 45 13.89 10.57 2.23
CA LEU A 45 12.66 10.13 2.91
C LEU A 45 11.44 10.28 2.01
N TRP A 46 11.30 11.45 1.34
CA TRP A 46 10.17 11.69 0.45
C TRP A 46 10.17 10.79 -0.77
N ILE A 47 11.34 10.55 -1.38
CA ILE A 47 11.46 9.62 -2.52
C ILE A 47 11.00 8.23 -2.11
N VAL A 48 11.51 7.70 -0.98
CA VAL A 48 11.10 6.37 -0.48
C VAL A 48 9.62 6.36 -0.11
N ALA A 49 9.09 7.41 0.52
CA ALA A 49 7.68 7.51 0.88
C ALA A 49 6.77 7.50 -0.36
N VAL A 50 7.12 8.25 -1.39
CA VAL A 50 6.37 8.28 -2.66
C VAL A 50 6.41 6.92 -3.36
N MET A 51 7.59 6.30 -3.45
CA MET A 51 7.72 4.95 -4.01
C MET A 51 6.91 3.92 -3.22
N MET A 52 6.88 4.04 -1.89
CA MET A 52 6.07 3.18 -1.02
C MET A 52 4.57 3.36 -1.28
N VAL A 53 4.10 4.62 -1.40
CA VAL A 53 2.70 4.91 -1.74
C VAL A 53 2.34 4.32 -3.11
N ILE A 54 3.15 4.55 -4.14
CA ILE A 54 2.96 3.96 -5.48
C ILE A 54 2.87 2.44 -5.37
N SER A 55 3.76 1.82 -4.60
CA SER A 55 3.81 0.38 -4.44
C SER A 55 2.61 -0.19 -3.66
N PHE A 56 2.03 0.57 -2.72
CA PHE A 56 0.77 0.18 -2.07
C PHE A 56 -0.41 0.16 -3.03
N PHE A 57 -0.42 1.07 -3.99
CA PHE A 57 -1.44 1.13 -5.05
C PHE A 57 -1.04 0.33 -6.30
N ALA A 58 -0.12 -0.62 -6.17
CA ALA A 58 0.37 -1.43 -7.28
C ALA A 58 -0.76 -2.09 -8.07
N GLU A 59 -1.77 -2.61 -7.38
CA GLU A 59 -2.92 -3.29 -8.00
C GLU A 59 -3.81 -2.39 -8.85
N PHE A 60 -3.77 -1.07 -8.61
CA PHE A 60 -4.45 -0.07 -9.43
C PHE A 60 -3.60 0.44 -10.59
N ILE A 61 -2.27 0.26 -10.51
CA ILE A 61 -1.29 0.77 -11.48
C ILE A 61 -0.87 -0.34 -12.44
N ALA A 62 -0.58 -1.52 -11.90
CA ALA A 62 -0.06 -2.69 -12.62
C ALA A 62 -0.88 -3.93 -12.25
N ASN A 63 -1.83 -4.30 -13.09
CA ASN A 63 -2.69 -5.46 -12.90
C ASN A 63 -3.17 -5.97 -14.25
N ASP A 64 -3.44 -7.25 -14.35
CA ASP A 64 -4.04 -7.89 -15.53
C ASP A 64 -5.57 -7.82 -15.54
N LYS A 65 -6.19 -7.33 -14.44
CA LYS A 65 -7.63 -7.14 -14.29
C LYS A 65 -8.01 -5.67 -14.54
N PRO A 66 -9.14 -5.40 -15.21
CA PRO A 66 -9.62 -4.04 -15.40
C PRO A 66 -10.04 -3.40 -14.07
N LEU A 67 -9.79 -2.09 -13.94
CA LEU A 67 -10.20 -1.29 -12.79
C LEU A 67 -11.72 -1.19 -12.71
N ILE A 68 -12.33 -0.94 -13.83
CA ILE A 68 -13.79 -0.82 -14.00
C ILE A 68 -14.15 -1.54 -15.29
N LEU A 69 -15.18 -2.36 -15.22
CA LEU A 69 -15.77 -3.02 -16.35
C LEU A 69 -17.28 -2.75 -16.34
N LYS A 70 -17.83 -2.37 -17.47
CA LYS A 70 -19.27 -2.25 -17.66
C LYS A 70 -19.70 -3.37 -18.61
N TYR A 71 -20.74 -4.12 -18.22
CA TYR A 71 -21.32 -5.18 -19.02
C TYR A 71 -22.85 -5.18 -18.82
N GLU A 72 -23.64 -5.23 -19.89
CA GLU A 72 -25.12 -5.20 -19.86
C GLU A 72 -25.73 -4.09 -18.99
N GLY A 73 -25.03 -2.96 -18.81
CA GLY A 73 -25.48 -1.83 -18.01
C GLY A 73 -25.04 -1.86 -16.54
N GLU A 74 -24.50 -2.96 -16.05
CA GLU A 74 -23.96 -3.10 -14.71
C GLU A 74 -22.45 -2.80 -14.65
N TYR A 75 -21.99 -2.35 -13.48
CA TYR A 75 -20.59 -2.03 -13.22
C TYR A 75 -19.95 -3.10 -12.37
N PHE A 76 -18.83 -3.63 -12.83
CA PHE A 76 -18.01 -4.63 -12.16
C PHE A 76 -16.65 -4.04 -11.81
N PHE A 77 -16.08 -4.51 -10.70
CA PHE A 77 -14.76 -4.09 -10.22
C PHE A 77 -13.81 -5.30 -10.08
N PRO A 78 -13.28 -5.84 -11.19
CA PRO A 78 -12.48 -7.06 -11.16
C PRO A 78 -11.19 -6.97 -10.35
N VAL A 79 -10.66 -5.77 -10.14
CA VAL A 79 -9.51 -5.55 -9.24
C VAL A 79 -9.83 -5.93 -7.78
N LEU A 80 -11.07 -5.75 -7.33
CA LEU A 80 -11.49 -5.98 -5.95
C LEU A 80 -12.15 -7.35 -5.75
N VAL A 81 -12.87 -7.82 -6.75
CA VAL A 81 -13.65 -9.05 -6.71
C VAL A 81 -13.38 -9.88 -7.95
N SER A 82 -13.09 -11.16 -7.78
CA SER A 82 -12.94 -12.10 -8.90
C SER A 82 -14.29 -12.51 -9.42
N TYR A 83 -14.51 -12.38 -10.72
CA TYR A 83 -15.72 -12.82 -11.41
C TYR A 83 -15.41 -13.98 -12.35
N PRO A 84 -16.26 -15.02 -12.40
CA PRO A 84 -16.11 -16.10 -13.36
C PRO A 84 -16.44 -15.61 -14.77
N GLU A 85 -15.89 -16.27 -15.79
CA GLU A 85 -16.14 -15.93 -17.18
C GLU A 85 -17.62 -16.06 -17.57
N THR A 86 -18.35 -16.94 -16.88
CA THR A 86 -19.80 -17.16 -17.07
C THR A 86 -20.65 -15.92 -16.83
N GLU A 87 -20.22 -14.99 -15.97
CA GLU A 87 -20.88 -13.70 -15.75
C GLU A 87 -20.88 -12.80 -17.00
N PHE A 88 -19.93 -13.03 -17.90
CA PHE A 88 -19.77 -12.28 -19.14
C PHE A 88 -20.21 -13.08 -20.38
N GLY A 89 -21.01 -14.14 -20.19
CA GLY A 89 -21.51 -14.98 -21.25
C GLY A 89 -20.52 -16.04 -21.74
N GLY A 90 -19.41 -16.24 -21.06
CA GLY A 90 -18.43 -17.29 -21.34
C GLY A 90 -18.88 -18.67 -20.85
N VAL A 91 -18.08 -19.69 -21.12
CA VAL A 91 -18.39 -21.10 -20.85
C VAL A 91 -17.72 -21.60 -19.57
N PHE A 92 -16.65 -20.96 -19.12
CA PHE A 92 -15.83 -21.44 -18.02
C PHE A 92 -16.24 -20.82 -16.67
N GLU A 93 -16.35 -21.64 -15.62
CA GLU A 93 -16.56 -21.19 -14.25
C GLU A 93 -15.27 -20.66 -13.59
N THR A 94 -14.15 -20.70 -14.31
CA THR A 94 -12.89 -20.12 -13.87
C THR A 94 -12.91 -18.59 -13.97
N GLU A 95 -12.03 -17.92 -13.24
CA GLU A 95 -11.89 -16.48 -13.32
C GLU A 95 -11.65 -16.00 -14.75
N ALA A 96 -12.36 -14.95 -15.15
CA ALA A 96 -12.28 -14.40 -16.50
C ALA A 96 -10.87 -13.86 -16.80
N VAL A 97 -10.29 -14.28 -17.92
CA VAL A 97 -9.00 -13.75 -18.40
C VAL A 97 -9.28 -12.54 -19.31
N TYR A 98 -9.37 -11.35 -18.71
CA TYR A 98 -9.75 -10.10 -19.39
C TYR A 98 -8.83 -9.68 -20.55
N ARG A 99 -7.63 -10.26 -20.62
CA ARG A 99 -6.69 -10.02 -21.73
C ARG A 99 -6.91 -10.91 -22.95
N SER A 100 -7.62 -12.02 -22.78
CA SER A 100 -7.97 -12.90 -23.91
C SER A 100 -8.87 -12.17 -24.90
N GLU A 101 -8.67 -12.40 -26.19
CA GLU A 101 -9.54 -11.83 -27.23
C GLU A 101 -10.99 -12.33 -27.07
N ALA A 102 -11.16 -13.59 -26.66
CA ALA A 102 -12.49 -14.18 -26.44
C ALA A 102 -13.30 -13.38 -25.40
N VAL A 103 -12.72 -13.10 -24.21
CA VAL A 103 -13.42 -12.32 -23.17
C VAL A 103 -13.62 -10.87 -23.59
N LYS A 104 -12.68 -10.26 -24.31
CA LYS A 104 -12.84 -8.92 -24.86
C LYS A 104 -14.00 -8.82 -25.85
N ASP A 105 -14.16 -9.83 -26.69
CA ASP A 105 -15.24 -9.85 -27.68
C ASP A 105 -16.59 -10.10 -27.02
N LEU A 106 -16.68 -10.99 -26.01
CA LEU A 106 -17.90 -11.17 -25.20
C LEU A 106 -18.35 -9.86 -24.55
N ILE A 107 -17.40 -9.12 -23.97
CA ILE A 107 -17.70 -7.83 -23.31
C ILE A 107 -18.18 -6.79 -24.33
N LYS A 108 -17.60 -6.75 -25.55
CA LYS A 108 -18.02 -5.85 -26.62
C LYS A 108 -19.40 -6.24 -27.18
N GLU A 109 -19.67 -7.52 -27.33
CA GLU A 109 -20.98 -8.04 -27.80
C GLU A 109 -22.09 -7.68 -26.81
N GLY A 110 -21.80 -7.70 -25.49
CA GLY A 110 -22.70 -7.20 -24.44
C GLY A 110 -22.80 -5.67 -24.38
N GLY A 111 -22.23 -4.93 -25.35
CA GLY A 111 -22.21 -3.46 -25.35
C GLY A 111 -21.40 -2.84 -24.21
N GLY A 112 -20.48 -3.61 -23.63
CA GLY A 112 -19.65 -3.21 -22.52
C GLY A 112 -18.35 -2.52 -22.93
N TRP A 113 -17.68 -1.96 -21.95
CA TRP A 113 -16.33 -1.43 -22.05
C TRP A 113 -15.54 -1.74 -20.78
N MET A 114 -14.21 -1.76 -20.89
CA MET A 114 -13.32 -1.97 -19.75
C MET A 114 -12.23 -0.90 -19.69
N LEU A 115 -11.89 -0.47 -18.47
CA LEU A 115 -10.78 0.43 -18.19
C LEU A 115 -9.64 -0.38 -17.60
N MET A 116 -8.61 -0.63 -18.40
CA MET A 116 -7.40 -1.32 -17.93
C MET A 116 -6.51 -0.37 -17.12
N PRO A 117 -5.70 -0.90 -16.16
CA PRO A 117 -4.66 -0.14 -15.49
C PRO A 117 -3.60 0.41 -16.47
N LEU A 118 -2.74 1.30 -15.95
CA LEU A 118 -1.65 1.91 -16.72
C LEU A 118 -0.67 0.86 -17.28
N ILE A 119 -0.39 -0.16 -16.48
CA ILE A 119 0.41 -1.32 -16.86
C ILE A 119 -0.54 -2.54 -16.81
N PRO A 120 -0.99 -3.06 -17.97
CA PRO A 120 -1.99 -4.14 -18.01
C PRO A 120 -1.36 -5.53 -17.76
N PHE A 121 -0.41 -5.59 -16.83
CA PHE A 121 0.31 -6.79 -16.40
C PHE A 121 0.43 -6.82 -14.89
N SER A 122 0.22 -8.00 -14.30
CA SER A 122 0.56 -8.27 -12.91
C SER A 122 2.02 -8.73 -12.77
N TYR A 123 2.49 -8.94 -11.56
CA TYR A 123 3.86 -9.41 -11.30
C TYR A 123 4.13 -10.85 -11.80
N ASP A 124 3.09 -11.64 -11.98
CA ASP A 124 3.12 -13.06 -12.38
C ASP A 124 2.54 -13.31 -13.78
N THR A 125 1.88 -12.31 -14.38
CA THR A 125 1.27 -12.43 -15.71
C THR A 125 2.32 -12.70 -16.77
N ILE A 126 2.19 -13.84 -17.46
CA ILE A 126 3.01 -14.21 -18.62
C ILE A 126 2.36 -13.65 -19.87
N ASP A 127 3.10 -12.89 -20.66
CA ASP A 127 2.62 -12.41 -21.94
C ASP A 127 2.95 -13.40 -23.06
N LEU A 128 1.94 -14.13 -23.51
CA LEU A 128 2.07 -15.09 -24.61
C LEU A 128 2.07 -14.43 -25.99
N ASN A 129 1.79 -13.13 -26.07
CA ASN A 129 1.71 -12.39 -27.33
C ASN A 129 2.98 -11.55 -27.59
N THR A 130 4.13 -12.01 -27.10
CA THR A 130 5.42 -11.39 -27.42
C THR A 130 5.77 -11.65 -28.88
N GLU A 131 6.15 -10.58 -29.61
CA GLU A 131 6.49 -10.66 -31.04
C GLU A 131 7.92 -11.17 -31.30
N GLY A 132 8.74 -11.33 -30.25
CA GLY A 132 10.16 -11.65 -30.33
C GLY A 132 10.63 -12.77 -29.41
N ALA A 133 11.94 -12.95 -29.40
CA ALA A 133 12.58 -13.84 -28.44
C ALA A 133 12.50 -13.25 -27.02
N VAL A 134 12.21 -14.08 -26.04
CA VAL A 134 12.20 -13.71 -24.62
C VAL A 134 13.64 -13.87 -24.08
N PRO A 135 14.16 -12.90 -23.31
CA PRO A 135 13.56 -11.64 -22.83
C PRO A 135 13.43 -10.56 -23.91
N GLU A 136 12.29 -9.85 -23.90
CA GLU A 136 12.02 -8.76 -24.83
C GLU A 136 12.64 -7.45 -24.35
N ALA A 137 13.17 -6.65 -25.29
CA ALA A 137 13.73 -5.35 -24.98
C ALA A 137 12.65 -4.34 -24.52
N PRO A 138 13.03 -3.25 -23.84
CA PRO A 138 12.11 -2.18 -23.48
C PRO A 138 11.31 -1.66 -24.65
N SER A 139 10.00 -1.59 -24.50
CA SER A 139 9.04 -1.19 -25.53
C SER A 139 7.90 -0.33 -24.96
N ALA A 140 7.03 0.21 -25.80
CA ALA A 140 5.85 0.95 -25.33
C ALA A 140 4.88 0.04 -24.55
N ARG A 141 4.90 -1.27 -24.79
CA ARG A 141 4.07 -2.26 -24.11
C ARG A 141 4.71 -2.72 -22.80
N HIS A 142 6.02 -2.96 -22.80
CA HIS A 142 6.83 -3.35 -21.65
C HIS A 142 7.91 -2.30 -21.41
N TRP A 143 7.69 -1.34 -20.53
CA TRP A 143 8.57 -0.18 -20.36
C TRP A 143 10.01 -0.55 -20.02
N LEU A 144 10.23 -1.58 -19.22
CA LEU A 144 11.55 -2.11 -18.86
C LEU A 144 11.82 -3.49 -19.51
N GLY A 145 11.01 -3.86 -20.51
CA GLY A 145 11.10 -5.17 -21.14
C GLY A 145 10.48 -6.28 -20.32
N THR A 146 10.75 -7.52 -20.74
CA THR A 146 10.28 -8.74 -20.07
C THR A 146 11.44 -9.51 -19.46
N ASP A 147 11.13 -10.39 -18.51
CA ASP A 147 12.08 -11.37 -18.01
C ASP A 147 12.17 -12.61 -18.95
N ASP A 148 12.93 -13.60 -18.52
CA ASP A 148 13.16 -14.88 -19.23
C ASP A 148 11.88 -15.74 -19.40
N VAL A 149 10.78 -15.38 -18.74
CA VAL A 149 9.47 -16.07 -18.79
C VAL A 149 8.38 -15.18 -19.35
N ALA A 150 8.77 -14.09 -20.03
CA ALA A 150 7.82 -13.12 -20.64
C ALA A 150 6.92 -12.38 -19.63
N ARG A 151 7.39 -12.15 -18.40
CA ARG A 151 6.69 -11.33 -17.41
C ARG A 151 7.22 -9.89 -17.45
N ASP A 152 6.33 -8.92 -17.22
CA ASP A 152 6.69 -7.49 -17.23
C ASP A 152 7.61 -7.12 -16.06
N VAL A 153 8.79 -6.60 -16.37
CA VAL A 153 9.80 -6.21 -15.36
C VAL A 153 9.32 -5.01 -14.57
N THR A 154 8.58 -4.06 -15.17
CA THR A 154 8.08 -2.86 -14.47
C THR A 154 7.08 -3.25 -13.38
N ALA A 155 6.12 -4.11 -13.70
CA ALA A 155 5.16 -4.63 -12.75
C ALA A 155 5.88 -5.35 -11.58
N ARG A 156 6.84 -6.21 -11.90
CA ARG A 156 7.63 -6.95 -10.90
C ARG A 156 8.43 -6.04 -9.97
N ILE A 157 8.99 -4.94 -10.47
CA ILE A 157 9.70 -3.97 -9.64
C ILE A 157 8.74 -3.28 -8.65
N ILE A 158 7.56 -2.87 -9.11
CA ILE A 158 6.56 -2.20 -8.27
C ILE A 158 6.13 -3.11 -7.11
N TYR A 159 5.77 -4.36 -7.41
CA TYR A 159 5.37 -5.34 -6.39
C TYR A 159 6.53 -5.78 -5.50
N GLY A 160 7.72 -6.03 -6.08
CA GLY A 160 8.91 -6.43 -5.36
C GLY A 160 9.41 -5.36 -4.39
N PHE A 161 9.31 -4.08 -4.76
CA PHE A 161 9.64 -2.97 -3.87
C PHE A 161 8.76 -2.97 -2.61
N ARG A 162 7.43 -3.15 -2.75
CA ARG A 162 6.50 -3.25 -1.61
C ARG A 162 6.92 -4.35 -0.65
N LEU A 163 7.17 -5.54 -1.19
CA LEU A 163 7.57 -6.69 -0.37
C LEU A 163 8.89 -6.43 0.36
N SER A 164 9.89 -5.89 -0.34
CA SER A 164 11.21 -5.60 0.22
C SER A 164 11.15 -4.55 1.34
N VAL A 165 10.41 -3.48 1.14
CA VAL A 165 10.27 -2.42 2.17
C VAL A 165 9.48 -2.92 3.37
N LEU A 166 8.38 -3.65 3.16
CA LEU A 166 7.60 -4.23 4.26
C LEU A 166 8.43 -5.22 5.07
N PHE A 167 9.21 -6.06 4.40
CA PHE A 167 10.13 -6.99 5.06
C PHE A 167 11.18 -6.24 5.89
N GLY A 168 11.84 -5.24 5.31
CA GLY A 168 12.84 -4.43 6.00
C GLY A 168 12.28 -3.68 7.20
N LEU A 169 11.08 -3.09 7.09
CA LEU A 169 10.39 -2.44 8.20
C LEU A 169 10.02 -3.42 9.31
N SER A 170 9.49 -4.59 8.94
CA SER A 170 9.14 -5.64 9.90
C SER A 170 10.37 -6.12 10.65
N LEU A 171 11.47 -6.41 9.93
CA LEU A 171 12.73 -6.83 10.54
C LEU A 171 13.27 -5.76 11.51
N THR A 172 13.23 -4.49 11.11
CA THR A 172 13.68 -3.38 11.95
C THR A 172 12.83 -3.27 13.21
N LEU A 173 11.51 -3.39 13.08
CA LEU A 173 10.59 -3.34 14.22
C LEU A 173 10.85 -4.48 15.22
N PHE A 174 10.92 -5.72 14.74
CA PHE A 174 11.18 -6.87 15.61
C PHE A 174 12.56 -6.77 16.27
N SER A 175 13.59 -6.37 15.51
CA SER A 175 14.92 -6.14 16.05
C SER A 175 14.92 -5.04 17.14
N ALA A 176 14.25 -3.92 16.91
CA ALA A 176 14.15 -2.84 17.89
C ALA A 176 13.44 -3.28 19.17
N ILE A 177 12.36 -4.05 19.07
CA ILE A 177 11.65 -4.61 20.25
C ILE A 177 12.57 -5.54 21.02
N THR A 178 13.24 -6.46 20.35
CA THR A 178 14.14 -7.43 20.99
C THR A 178 15.30 -6.73 21.70
N VAL A 179 15.96 -5.80 21.01
CA VAL A 179 17.07 -5.02 21.59
C VAL A 179 16.60 -4.18 22.79
N SER A 180 15.45 -3.51 22.67
CA SER A 180 14.88 -2.72 23.77
C SER A 180 14.58 -3.59 24.99
N TYR A 181 14.01 -4.78 24.78
CA TYR A 181 13.73 -5.72 25.87
C TYR A 181 15.02 -6.17 26.57
N THR A 182 16.03 -6.58 25.81
CA THR A 182 17.31 -7.04 26.41
C THR A 182 18.03 -5.93 27.17
N HIS A 183 18.04 -4.71 26.66
CA HIS A 183 18.68 -3.56 27.33
C HIS A 183 17.92 -3.06 28.56
N LEU A 184 16.58 -3.21 28.62
CA LEU A 184 15.78 -2.81 29.78
C LEU A 184 15.80 -3.86 30.89
N THR A 185 15.93 -5.15 30.56
CA THR A 185 15.88 -6.24 31.56
C THR A 185 17.22 -6.55 32.17
N LEU A 186 18.34 -6.37 31.45
CA LEU A 186 19.69 -6.66 31.99
C LEU A 186 20.09 -5.82 33.21
N PRO A 187 19.81 -4.50 33.32
CA PRO A 187 20.18 -3.73 34.50
C PRO A 187 19.47 -4.13 35.79
N THR A 188 18.31 -4.76 35.72
CA THR A 188 17.51 -5.16 36.89
C THR A 188 18.01 -6.44 37.56
N ILE A 189 18.87 -7.21 36.90
CA ILE A 189 19.41 -8.48 37.43
C ILE A 189 20.69 -8.26 38.27
N TYR A 190 21.38 -7.12 38.12
CA TYR A 190 22.65 -6.84 38.77
C TYR A 190 22.54 -5.85 39.97
N SER A 191 21.34 -5.52 40.44
CA SER A 191 21.17 -4.74 41.68
C SER A 191 20.82 -5.67 42.84
N VAL A 192 21.77 -6.54 43.21
CA VAL A 192 21.79 -7.22 44.55
C VAL A 192 23.12 -6.94 45.21
#